data_f78b0ceffd23903fee22f9e94072b322
#
_entry.id   f78b0ceffd23903fee22f9e94072b322
#
_cell.length_a   1.000
_cell.length_b   1.000
_cell.length_c   1.000
_cell.angle_alpha   90.00
_cell.angle_beta   90.00
_cell.angle_gamma   90.00
#
_symmetry.space_group_name_H-M   'P 1'
#
loop_
_entity.id
_entity.type
_entity.pdbx_description
1 polymer ?
#
loop_
_entity_poly.entity_id
_entity_poly.type
_entity_poly.pdbx_seq_one_letter_code
_entity_poly.pdbx_strand_id
1 'polypeptide(L)'
;MNGGALSSQIPAGAIPFVAQQPMVIVASISREDSVWASVLLGEPGFLQAEGARGVILDTSSPRSAPDDPLWRNLQENPHVGLLVIELGSRRRLRVNGRVSSSTDGRLSIDVGTAYPNCPKYIQRRHWKLPAQAKNGDFTTACHGTMLTSEHRGWIARADTLFVASAHPEQGADASHRGGRPGFVQFLDSQTLRIPDYAGNNMFNSLGNFESFPHAGLAFVDFEQGRLLQLTGRPVIHWDIADPDGRTGGSGRFWDFEVEAWRESALALRLEWEFLDYSPLLPQQTHSAGDLVLQVAEIHQETDRIKRFRLRAFDDAALPTFTPGAHLPVTLELETGERVQRHYSILSAPDATDYYEIAVLNETRGRGGSRHLHESVRAGDQLMSGQPRNEFPLADTAEHSILIAGGIGITPILSMLRSLQAHSQSRELHYSARRWSDLAFRRDIEDLVGDRARFYASQEPGGSRMDLQAILSQPDAGVHIYACGPRRLITSVRDAAADNGWPTEQIHFESFGAAPTAEDRAITVNLARSGTALTVPATQSILDTL
;
A
#
# COMPACT_ATOMS: atom_id res chain seq x y z
N MET A 1 11.09 -35.56 -3.03
CA MET A 1 12.50 -35.95 -2.72
C MET A 1 13.39 -35.33 -3.77
N ASN A 2 14.04 -34.21 -3.47
CA ASN A 2 15.01 -33.55 -4.37
C ASN A 2 16.39 -33.52 -3.69
N GLY A 3 16.92 -34.70 -3.30
CA GLY A 3 18.22 -34.83 -2.65
C GLY A 3 19.43 -34.58 -3.54
N GLY A 4 19.25 -34.22 -4.82
CA GLY A 4 20.34 -34.01 -5.77
C GLY A 4 20.81 -32.56 -5.97
N ALA A 5 20.15 -31.57 -5.33
CA ALA A 5 20.47 -30.15 -5.54
C ALA A 5 21.47 -29.56 -4.52
N LEU A 6 21.59 -30.15 -3.33
CA LEU A 6 22.50 -29.71 -2.28
C LEU A 6 23.89 -30.35 -2.48
N SER A 7 24.92 -29.54 -2.63
CA SER A 7 26.30 -29.98 -2.78
C SER A 7 27.18 -29.32 -1.72
N SER A 8 28.19 -30.02 -1.26
CA SER A 8 29.26 -29.42 -0.42
C SER A 8 30.32 -28.67 -1.25
N GLN A 9 30.03 -28.45 -2.51
CA GLN A 9 30.93 -27.79 -3.46
C GLN A 9 30.19 -26.79 -4.33
N ILE A 10 30.83 -25.66 -4.60
CA ILE A 10 30.36 -24.69 -5.60
C ILE A 10 30.42 -25.34 -6.97
N PRO A 11 29.34 -25.36 -7.75
CA PRO A 11 29.37 -25.88 -9.11
C PRO A 11 30.42 -25.16 -9.95
N ALA A 12 31.19 -25.89 -10.75
CA ALA A 12 32.29 -25.32 -11.54
C ALA A 12 31.84 -24.14 -12.41
N GLY A 13 30.65 -24.23 -13.02
CA GLY A 13 30.08 -23.15 -13.82
C GLY A 13 29.66 -21.91 -13.04
N ALA A 14 29.59 -22.00 -11.70
CA ALA A 14 29.25 -20.87 -10.84
C ALA A 14 30.48 -20.11 -10.30
N ILE A 15 31.68 -20.66 -10.42
CA ILE A 15 32.93 -20.04 -9.94
C ILE A 15 33.14 -18.65 -10.60
N PRO A 16 33.10 -18.50 -11.93
CA PRO A 16 33.22 -17.18 -12.56
C PRO A 16 32.05 -16.23 -12.19
N PHE A 17 30.85 -16.77 -12.00
CA PHE A 17 29.68 -16.01 -11.63
C PHE A 17 29.88 -15.30 -10.29
N VAL A 18 30.45 -15.98 -9.28
CA VAL A 18 30.72 -15.39 -7.94
C VAL A 18 31.59 -14.15 -8.07
N ALA A 19 32.68 -14.21 -8.85
CA ALA A 19 33.64 -13.11 -8.97
C ALA A 19 33.09 -11.89 -9.75
N GLN A 20 32.05 -12.06 -10.54
CA GLN A 20 31.47 -11.00 -11.34
C GLN A 20 30.47 -10.12 -10.58
N GLN A 21 30.04 -10.53 -9.39
CA GLN A 21 28.99 -9.82 -8.68
C GLN A 21 29.54 -8.67 -7.85
N PRO A 22 28.90 -7.47 -7.90
CA PRO A 22 29.27 -6.32 -7.09
C PRO A 22 28.59 -6.35 -5.71
N MET A 23 27.66 -7.30 -5.50
CA MET A 23 26.82 -7.39 -4.31
C MET A 23 26.71 -8.84 -3.83
N VAL A 24 26.79 -9.02 -2.52
CA VAL A 24 26.47 -10.28 -1.85
C VAL A 24 25.67 -10.00 -0.58
N ILE A 25 24.68 -10.83 -0.32
CA ILE A 25 23.91 -10.78 0.92
C ILE A 25 24.52 -11.80 1.88
N VAL A 26 24.74 -11.39 3.12
CA VAL A 26 25.35 -12.23 4.16
C VAL A 26 24.40 -12.35 5.35
N ALA A 27 24.00 -13.56 5.66
CA ALA A 27 23.28 -13.89 6.88
C ALA A 27 24.29 -14.17 8.00
N SER A 28 24.07 -13.59 9.18
CA SER A 28 24.87 -13.82 10.38
C SER A 28 23.99 -13.92 11.62
N ILE A 29 24.50 -14.53 12.67
CA ILE A 29 23.80 -14.80 13.93
C ILE A 29 24.62 -14.21 15.06
N SER A 30 24.00 -13.39 15.92
CA SER A 30 24.64 -12.88 17.13
C SER A 30 24.68 -13.95 18.24
N ARG A 31 25.44 -13.69 19.28
CA ARG A 31 25.47 -14.53 20.48
C ARG A 31 24.12 -14.56 21.22
N GLU A 32 23.30 -13.53 21.03
CA GLU A 32 21.97 -13.36 21.64
C GLU A 32 20.84 -13.85 20.71
N ASP A 33 21.18 -14.72 19.75
CA ASP A 33 20.26 -15.34 18.80
C ASP A 33 19.61 -14.37 17.79
N SER A 34 19.98 -13.09 17.75
CA SER A 34 19.49 -12.18 16.73
C SER A 34 20.09 -12.52 15.36
N VAL A 35 19.26 -12.65 14.36
CA VAL A 35 19.67 -12.94 12.98
C VAL A 35 19.63 -11.65 12.17
N TRP A 36 20.70 -11.40 11.39
CA TRP A 36 20.82 -10.21 10.57
C TRP A 36 21.14 -10.54 9.12
N ALA A 37 20.54 -9.78 8.20
CA ALA A 37 20.88 -9.79 6.79
C ALA A 37 21.69 -8.54 6.47
N SER A 38 22.93 -8.71 6.05
CA SER A 38 23.83 -7.63 5.65
C SER A 38 24.05 -7.62 4.15
N VAL A 39 24.23 -6.44 3.57
CA VAL A 39 24.49 -6.25 2.14
C VAL A 39 25.91 -5.75 1.99
N LEU A 40 26.76 -6.56 1.38
CA LEU A 40 28.15 -6.20 1.10
C LEU A 40 28.30 -5.82 -0.36
N LEU A 41 29.00 -4.74 -0.60
CA LEU A 41 29.26 -4.19 -1.92
C LEU A 41 30.75 -4.01 -2.18
N GLY A 42 31.15 -4.24 -3.42
CA GLY A 42 32.50 -4.03 -3.89
C GLY A 42 32.59 -4.08 -5.40
N GLU A 43 33.72 -3.66 -5.94
CA GLU A 43 33.98 -3.89 -7.35
C GLU A 43 34.03 -5.39 -7.66
N PRO A 44 33.66 -5.85 -8.87
CA PRO A 44 33.80 -7.24 -9.27
C PRO A 44 35.18 -7.79 -8.94
N GLY A 45 35.20 -8.96 -8.33
CA GLY A 45 36.43 -9.58 -7.80
C GLY A 45 36.63 -9.43 -6.30
N PHE A 46 35.82 -8.59 -5.59
CA PHE A 46 35.87 -8.50 -4.13
C PHE A 46 35.42 -9.80 -3.44
N LEU A 47 34.59 -10.58 -4.13
CA LEU A 47 34.14 -11.91 -3.72
C LEU A 47 34.63 -12.91 -4.75
N GLN A 48 35.33 -13.96 -4.33
CA GLN A 48 35.90 -14.97 -5.21
C GLN A 48 35.69 -16.37 -4.64
N ALA A 49 35.41 -17.32 -5.50
CA ALA A 49 35.44 -18.73 -5.13
C ALA A 49 36.90 -19.26 -5.16
N GLU A 50 37.37 -19.79 -4.05
CA GLU A 50 38.68 -20.47 -3.95
C GLU A 50 38.47 -21.96 -4.20
N GLY A 51 38.60 -22.33 -5.44
CA GLY A 51 38.21 -23.68 -5.87
C GLY A 51 36.71 -23.96 -5.66
N ALA A 52 36.38 -25.22 -5.40
CA ALA A 52 35.00 -25.64 -5.19
C ALA A 52 34.52 -25.55 -3.73
N ARG A 53 35.41 -25.37 -2.77
CA ARG A 53 35.10 -25.49 -1.33
C ARG A 53 35.44 -24.27 -0.51
N GLY A 54 35.91 -23.20 -1.11
CA GLY A 54 36.24 -21.96 -0.45
C GLY A 54 35.61 -20.75 -1.11
N VAL A 55 35.34 -19.72 -0.31
CA VAL A 55 35.01 -18.38 -0.76
C VAL A 55 35.90 -17.39 -0.02
N ILE A 56 36.48 -16.47 -0.76
CA ILE A 56 37.26 -15.36 -0.23
C ILE A 56 36.48 -14.06 -0.46
N LEU A 57 36.32 -13.30 0.62
CA LEU A 57 35.81 -11.93 0.59
C LEU A 57 36.99 -10.98 0.90
N ASP A 58 37.29 -10.07 -0.01
CA ASP A 58 38.22 -8.98 0.21
C ASP A 58 37.61 -7.92 1.13
N THR A 59 38.18 -7.73 2.31
CA THR A 59 37.77 -6.75 3.33
C THR A 59 38.79 -5.63 3.51
N SER A 60 39.75 -5.48 2.58
CA SER A 60 40.75 -4.42 2.62
C SER A 60 40.15 -3.02 2.51
N SER A 61 38.96 -2.92 1.95
CA SER A 61 38.13 -1.71 1.94
C SER A 61 36.80 -1.98 2.62
N PRO A 62 36.10 -0.99 3.17
CA PRO A 62 34.78 -1.17 3.76
C PRO A 62 33.80 -1.77 2.73
N ARG A 63 33.08 -2.83 3.11
CA ARG A 63 32.06 -3.53 2.29
C ARG A 63 30.64 -3.30 2.77
N SER A 64 30.52 -2.86 4.01
CA SER A 64 29.29 -2.34 4.65
C SER A 64 29.71 -1.29 5.67
N ALA A 65 28.75 -0.68 6.35
CA ALA A 65 29.06 0.25 7.44
C ALA A 65 29.90 -0.45 8.54
N PRO A 66 30.83 0.26 9.21
CA PRO A 66 31.71 -0.35 10.23
C PRO A 66 30.96 -0.95 11.42
N ASP A 67 29.79 -0.41 11.73
CA ASP A 67 28.89 -0.85 12.80
C ASP A 67 27.82 -1.85 12.32
N ASP A 68 27.94 -2.38 11.09
CA ASP A 68 27.05 -3.45 10.60
C ASP A 68 27.16 -4.66 11.55
N PRO A 69 26.02 -5.21 12.01
CA PRO A 69 25.97 -6.34 12.93
C PRO A 69 26.81 -7.55 12.48
N LEU A 70 26.99 -7.73 11.17
CA LEU A 70 27.82 -8.80 10.62
C LEU A 70 29.20 -8.88 11.25
N TRP A 71 29.91 -7.74 11.36
CA TRP A 71 31.30 -7.74 11.78
C TRP A 71 31.48 -8.18 13.23
N ARG A 72 30.55 -7.79 14.11
CA ARG A 72 30.52 -8.27 15.49
C ARG A 72 30.11 -9.75 15.56
N ASN A 73 29.07 -10.12 14.82
CA ASN A 73 28.51 -11.47 14.82
C ASN A 73 29.57 -12.50 14.39
N LEU A 74 30.40 -12.20 13.39
CA LEU A 74 31.47 -13.10 12.93
C LEU A 74 32.56 -13.36 13.95
N GLN A 75 32.74 -12.47 14.92
CA GLN A 75 33.69 -12.69 16.03
C GLN A 75 33.17 -13.70 17.06
N GLU A 76 31.85 -13.83 17.16
CA GLU A 76 31.15 -14.62 18.15
C GLU A 76 30.62 -15.95 17.57
N ASN A 77 30.20 -15.94 16.33
CA ASN A 77 29.63 -17.07 15.62
C ASN A 77 30.15 -17.12 14.17
N PRO A 78 30.95 -18.13 13.80
CA PRO A 78 31.58 -18.21 12.49
C PRO A 78 30.61 -18.68 11.36
N HIS A 79 29.38 -19.05 11.67
CA HIS A 79 28.43 -19.49 10.65
C HIS A 79 27.93 -18.34 9.80
N VAL A 80 27.98 -18.51 8.48
CA VAL A 80 27.51 -17.54 7.49
C VAL A 80 26.67 -18.19 6.39
N GLY A 81 25.67 -17.47 5.94
CA GLY A 81 24.93 -17.79 4.72
C GLY A 81 25.14 -16.70 3.68
N LEU A 82 25.61 -17.07 2.50
CA LEU A 82 25.82 -16.14 1.40
C LEU A 82 24.75 -16.32 0.33
N LEU A 83 24.18 -15.23 -0.13
CA LEU A 83 23.39 -15.19 -1.36
C LEU A 83 24.12 -14.32 -2.38
N VAL A 84 24.74 -14.98 -3.35
CA VAL A 84 25.34 -14.35 -4.52
C VAL A 84 24.24 -14.21 -5.57
N ILE A 85 23.93 -12.99 -5.99
CA ILE A 85 22.79 -12.73 -6.86
C ILE A 85 23.13 -11.73 -7.97
N GLU A 86 22.71 -12.05 -9.19
CA GLU A 86 22.73 -11.18 -10.36
C GLU A 86 21.29 -10.83 -10.74
N LEU A 87 20.87 -9.62 -10.39
CA LEU A 87 19.49 -9.17 -10.64
C LEU A 87 19.18 -9.11 -12.14
N GLY A 88 20.13 -8.66 -12.98
CA GLY A 88 19.94 -8.49 -14.42
C GLY A 88 19.59 -9.77 -15.17
N SER A 89 20.15 -10.90 -14.78
CA SER A 89 19.89 -12.21 -15.40
C SER A 89 19.01 -13.13 -14.54
N ARG A 90 18.58 -12.68 -13.35
CA ARG A 90 17.84 -13.47 -12.35
C ARG A 90 18.58 -14.73 -11.89
N ARG A 91 19.91 -14.73 -11.93
CA ARG A 91 20.72 -15.85 -11.43
C ARG A 91 21.06 -15.63 -9.97
N ARG A 92 21.08 -16.71 -9.21
CA ARG A 92 21.49 -16.68 -7.82
C ARG A 92 22.08 -18.02 -7.38
N LEU A 93 23.05 -17.94 -6.47
CA LEU A 93 23.71 -19.05 -5.81
C LEU A 93 23.66 -18.84 -4.31
N ARG A 94 23.22 -19.82 -3.54
CA ARG A 94 23.41 -19.84 -2.10
C ARG A 94 24.66 -20.63 -1.75
N VAL A 95 25.39 -20.11 -0.78
CA VAL A 95 26.58 -20.74 -0.20
C VAL A 95 26.50 -20.58 1.30
N ASN A 96 26.30 -21.66 2.03
CA ASN A 96 26.31 -21.67 3.48
C ASN A 96 27.61 -22.31 3.95
N GLY A 97 28.24 -21.73 4.97
CA GLY A 97 29.54 -22.20 5.43
C GLY A 97 29.98 -21.58 6.75
N ARG A 98 31.25 -21.64 6.99
CA ARG A 98 31.88 -21.11 8.21
C ARG A 98 33.09 -20.26 7.86
N VAL A 99 33.25 -19.15 8.54
CA VAL A 99 34.49 -18.37 8.50
C VAL A 99 35.60 -19.19 9.10
N SER A 100 36.64 -19.44 8.32
CA SER A 100 37.85 -20.19 8.74
C SER A 100 39.01 -19.28 9.10
N SER A 101 39.08 -18.08 8.48
CA SER A 101 40.08 -17.07 8.86
C SER A 101 39.60 -15.65 8.52
N SER A 102 40.11 -14.69 9.31
CA SER A 102 39.89 -13.25 9.04
C SER A 102 41.22 -12.53 9.33
N THR A 103 42.05 -12.41 8.31
CA THR A 103 43.41 -11.84 8.41
C THR A 103 43.76 -11.05 7.15
N ASP A 104 44.59 -10.06 7.31
CA ASP A 104 45.17 -9.28 6.18
C ASP A 104 44.14 -8.72 5.17
N GLY A 105 43.01 -8.26 5.67
CA GLY A 105 41.96 -7.74 4.80
C GLY A 105 41.23 -8.81 3.95
N ARG A 106 41.31 -10.09 4.41
CA ARG A 106 40.64 -11.21 3.75
C ARG A 106 39.82 -12.00 4.75
N LEU A 107 38.60 -12.33 4.37
CA LEU A 107 37.70 -13.23 5.08
C LEU A 107 37.59 -14.52 4.26
N SER A 108 38.10 -15.63 4.80
CA SER A 108 38.00 -16.95 4.15
C SER A 108 36.84 -17.73 4.74
N ILE A 109 36.04 -18.36 3.87
CA ILE A 109 34.83 -19.10 4.24
C ILE A 109 34.92 -20.49 3.67
N ASP A 110 34.88 -21.52 4.53
CA ASP A 110 34.79 -22.91 4.13
C ASP A 110 33.35 -23.25 3.80
N VAL A 111 33.13 -23.78 2.60
CA VAL A 111 31.79 -24.08 2.05
C VAL A 111 31.28 -25.38 2.65
N GLY A 112 30.18 -25.31 3.36
CA GLY A 112 29.40 -26.45 3.85
C GLY A 112 28.40 -26.96 2.84
N THR A 113 27.59 -26.03 2.27
CA THR A 113 26.63 -26.33 1.20
C THR A 113 26.60 -25.21 0.17
N ALA A 114 26.47 -25.59 -1.11
CA ALA A 114 26.28 -24.65 -2.20
C ALA A 114 25.26 -25.20 -3.21
N TYR A 115 24.33 -24.35 -3.64
CA TYR A 115 23.29 -24.74 -4.60
C TYR A 115 22.68 -23.56 -5.34
N PRO A 116 22.37 -23.71 -6.64
CA PRO A 116 21.65 -22.71 -7.39
C PRO A 116 20.18 -22.68 -6.97
N ASN A 117 19.58 -21.52 -7.05
CA ASN A 117 18.15 -21.35 -6.80
C ASN A 117 17.39 -20.95 -8.06
N CYS A 118 16.08 -21.25 -8.04
CA CYS A 118 15.16 -20.87 -9.09
C CYS A 118 15.21 -19.35 -9.36
N PRO A 119 15.16 -18.88 -10.63
CA PRO A 119 15.17 -17.46 -10.98
C PRO A 119 13.85 -16.73 -10.70
N LYS A 120 12.84 -17.43 -10.16
CA LYS A 120 11.51 -16.88 -9.92
C LYS A 120 11.54 -15.66 -8.99
N TYR A 121 10.66 -14.71 -9.28
CA TYR A 121 10.32 -13.57 -8.41
C TYR A 121 11.45 -12.55 -8.19
N ILE A 122 12.51 -12.59 -9.01
CA ILE A 122 13.58 -11.58 -9.01
C ILE A 122 13.18 -10.47 -9.99
N GLN A 123 13.17 -9.23 -9.53
CA GLN A 123 12.99 -8.05 -10.37
C GLN A 123 14.31 -7.71 -11.02
N ARG A 124 14.32 -7.52 -12.36
CA ARG A 124 15.57 -7.26 -13.07
C ARG A 124 16.04 -5.83 -12.89
N ARG A 125 17.34 -5.72 -12.59
CA ARG A 125 18.06 -4.45 -12.56
C ARG A 125 19.43 -4.64 -13.16
N HIS A 126 19.85 -3.66 -13.96
CA HIS A 126 21.26 -3.50 -14.35
C HIS A 126 21.93 -2.53 -13.38
N TRP A 127 23.18 -2.81 -13.10
CA TRP A 127 24.01 -1.90 -12.33
C TRP A 127 25.14 -1.34 -13.19
N LYS A 128 25.57 -0.12 -12.86
CA LYS A 128 26.74 0.53 -13.44
C LYS A 128 27.61 1.08 -12.30
N LEU A 129 28.90 0.97 -12.45
CA LEU A 129 29.84 1.66 -11.56
C LEU A 129 30.02 3.09 -12.09
N PRO A 130 29.66 4.12 -11.32
CA PRO A 130 29.89 5.49 -11.74
C PRO A 130 31.39 5.76 -11.93
N ALA A 131 31.76 6.61 -12.92
CA ALA A 131 33.17 6.96 -13.17
C ALA A 131 33.87 7.59 -11.95
N GLN A 132 33.13 8.16 -11.01
CA GLN A 132 33.55 8.65 -9.70
C GLN A 132 32.76 7.92 -8.61
N ALA A 133 32.94 6.60 -8.50
CA ALA A 133 32.32 5.82 -7.43
C ALA A 133 32.78 6.36 -6.08
N LYS A 134 31.82 6.85 -5.29
CA LYS A 134 32.08 7.31 -3.92
C LYS A 134 31.78 6.15 -2.97
N ASN A 135 32.66 5.96 -2.00
CA ASN A 135 32.34 5.14 -0.84
C ASN A 135 31.14 5.74 -0.10
N GLY A 136 30.31 4.90 0.49
CA GLY A 136 29.17 5.32 1.28
C GLY A 136 29.60 6.21 2.46
N ASP A 137 28.79 7.20 2.75
CA ASP A 137 28.93 8.00 3.97
C ASP A 137 28.20 7.30 5.12
N PHE A 138 28.95 6.69 6.00
CA PHE A 138 28.41 5.94 7.15
C PHE A 138 28.11 6.81 8.38
N THR A 139 28.32 8.11 8.31
CA THR A 139 28.10 9.03 9.45
C THR A 139 26.62 9.17 9.82
N THR A 140 25.72 8.77 8.92
CA THR A 140 24.26 8.87 9.09
C THR A 140 23.61 7.55 9.56
N ALA A 141 24.40 6.54 9.97
CA ALA A 141 23.83 5.30 10.47
C ALA A 141 23.00 5.53 11.74
N CYS A 142 21.79 5.00 11.74
CA CYS A 142 20.88 5.08 12.88
C CYS A 142 20.20 3.74 13.13
N HIS A 143 19.68 3.57 14.35
CA HIS A 143 19.03 2.33 14.79
C HIS A 143 17.90 2.64 15.78
N GLY A 144 17.02 1.68 15.95
CA GLY A 144 15.91 1.79 16.89
C GLY A 144 15.09 0.51 16.96
N THR A 145 14.00 0.57 17.75
CA THR A 145 13.08 -0.56 17.91
C THR A 145 11.73 -0.33 17.25
N MET A 146 11.33 0.93 17.06
CA MET A 146 10.05 1.28 16.45
C MET A 146 10.25 1.79 15.02
N LEU A 147 9.57 1.20 14.04
CA LEU A 147 9.61 1.65 12.66
C LEU A 147 9.00 3.05 12.52
N THR A 148 9.71 3.93 11.83
CA THR A 148 9.22 5.27 11.49
C THR A 148 8.23 5.22 10.31
N SER A 149 7.52 6.31 10.05
CA SER A 149 6.67 6.44 8.85
C SER A 149 7.49 6.34 7.56
N GLU A 150 8.73 6.86 7.55
CA GLU A 150 9.65 6.75 6.40
C GLU A 150 10.05 5.28 6.14
N HIS A 151 10.41 4.52 7.19
CA HIS A 151 10.69 3.09 7.06
C HIS A 151 9.49 2.32 6.52
N ARG A 152 8.29 2.62 7.01
CA ARG A 152 7.06 1.99 6.54
C ARG A 152 6.81 2.29 5.05
N GLY A 153 6.97 3.55 4.64
CA GLY A 153 6.90 3.95 3.24
C GLY A 153 7.94 3.24 2.37
N TRP A 154 9.18 3.09 2.86
CA TRP A 154 10.24 2.37 2.15
C TRP A 154 9.92 0.88 1.98
N ILE A 155 9.58 0.17 3.07
CA ILE A 155 9.20 -1.25 3.03
C ILE A 155 8.04 -1.49 2.06
N ALA A 156 7.06 -0.61 2.09
CA ALA A 156 5.87 -0.73 1.28
C ALA A 156 6.15 -0.51 -0.22
N ARG A 157 7.12 0.36 -0.61
CA ARG A 157 7.57 0.54 -2.00
C ARG A 157 8.56 -0.54 -2.48
N ALA A 158 9.13 -1.32 -1.56
CA ALA A 158 10.10 -2.33 -1.93
C ALA A 158 9.49 -3.42 -2.83
N ASP A 159 10.21 -3.79 -3.86
CA ASP A 159 9.91 -4.93 -4.73
C ASP A 159 10.88 -6.10 -4.54
N THR A 160 11.88 -5.90 -3.70
CA THR A 160 12.97 -6.81 -3.41
C THR A 160 13.27 -6.81 -1.91
N LEU A 161 13.32 -7.98 -1.33
CA LEU A 161 13.59 -8.23 0.08
C LEU A 161 14.61 -9.35 0.21
N PHE A 162 15.66 -9.14 0.98
CA PHE A 162 16.60 -10.19 1.36
C PHE A 162 16.31 -10.68 2.78
N VAL A 163 16.42 -11.99 2.97
CA VAL A 163 16.04 -12.66 4.20
C VAL A 163 17.22 -13.49 4.72
N ALA A 164 17.61 -13.26 5.95
CA ALA A 164 18.49 -14.12 6.70
C ALA A 164 17.67 -15.02 7.62
N SER A 165 18.01 -16.30 7.66
CA SER A 165 17.45 -17.31 8.57
C SER A 165 18.56 -18.17 9.14
N ALA A 166 18.28 -18.92 10.19
CA ALA A 166 19.26 -19.78 10.81
C ALA A 166 18.64 -21.12 11.22
N HIS A 167 19.47 -22.15 11.21
CA HIS A 167 19.15 -23.46 11.76
C HIS A 167 20.15 -23.79 12.88
N PRO A 168 19.73 -24.34 14.04
CA PRO A 168 20.63 -24.60 15.16
C PRO A 168 21.86 -25.43 14.81
N GLU A 169 21.73 -26.40 13.91
CA GLU A 169 22.79 -27.31 13.52
C GLU A 169 23.49 -26.95 12.21
N GLN A 170 22.76 -26.29 11.27
CA GLN A 170 23.27 -26.02 9.91
C GLN A 170 23.78 -24.58 9.73
N GLY A 171 23.56 -23.73 10.73
CA GLY A 171 24.01 -22.35 10.71
C GLY A 171 23.09 -21.41 9.90
N ALA A 172 23.69 -20.34 9.38
CA ALA A 172 22.97 -19.25 8.71
C ALA A 172 22.71 -19.54 7.24
N ASP A 173 21.59 -19.00 6.72
CA ASP A 173 21.17 -19.07 5.32
C ASP A 173 20.64 -17.71 4.86
N ALA A 174 21.03 -17.28 3.64
CA ALA A 174 20.55 -16.06 3.03
C ALA A 174 19.67 -16.36 1.81
N SER A 175 18.55 -15.65 1.68
CA SER A 175 17.59 -15.84 0.62
C SER A 175 17.04 -14.53 0.08
N HIS A 176 16.29 -14.61 -1.02
CA HIS A 176 15.63 -13.48 -1.66
C HIS A 176 14.14 -13.73 -1.73
N ARG A 177 13.36 -12.69 -1.48
CA ARG A 177 11.95 -12.58 -1.79
C ARG A 177 11.72 -11.36 -2.68
N GLY A 178 10.77 -11.44 -3.56
CA GLY A 178 10.43 -10.29 -4.40
C GLY A 178 8.99 -10.34 -4.86
N GLY A 179 8.39 -9.17 -5.00
CA GLY A 179 7.01 -8.97 -5.40
C GLY A 179 6.86 -7.66 -6.16
N ARG A 180 5.63 -7.26 -6.44
CA ARG A 180 5.34 -5.87 -6.82
C ARG A 180 5.33 -5.02 -5.55
N PRO A 181 5.57 -3.70 -5.61
CA PRO A 181 5.34 -2.82 -4.49
C PRO A 181 4.03 -3.14 -3.76
N GLY A 182 4.04 -3.15 -2.44
CA GLY A 182 2.92 -3.61 -1.62
C GLY A 182 2.83 -5.12 -1.38
N PHE A 183 3.81 -5.93 -1.86
CA PHE A 183 3.82 -7.36 -1.54
C PHE A 183 4.13 -7.64 -0.05
N VAL A 184 4.88 -6.75 0.60
CA VAL A 184 5.05 -6.72 2.04
C VAL A 184 3.96 -5.83 2.63
N GLN A 185 3.12 -6.37 3.47
CA GLN A 185 2.02 -5.66 4.12
C GLN A 185 2.32 -5.38 5.58
N PHE A 186 1.77 -4.30 6.11
CA PHE A 186 1.76 -4.04 7.55
C PHE A 186 0.45 -4.57 8.15
N LEU A 187 0.53 -5.44 9.14
CA LEU A 187 -0.63 -5.83 9.97
C LEU A 187 -0.88 -4.80 11.07
N ASP A 188 0.19 -4.25 11.60
CA ASP A 188 0.19 -3.17 12.59
C ASP A 188 1.46 -2.30 12.43
N SER A 189 1.84 -1.53 13.45
CA SER A 189 3.01 -0.64 13.40
C SER A 189 4.35 -1.36 13.34
N GLN A 190 4.43 -2.65 13.71
CA GLN A 190 5.66 -3.42 13.88
C GLN A 190 5.63 -4.79 13.22
N THR A 191 4.48 -5.26 12.74
CA THR A 191 4.31 -6.58 12.16
C THR A 191 4.14 -6.50 10.66
N LEU A 192 5.02 -7.18 9.93
CA LEU A 192 5.00 -7.30 8.48
C LEU A 192 4.39 -8.65 8.09
N ARG A 193 3.52 -8.69 7.09
CA ARG A 193 3.05 -9.92 6.45
C ARG A 193 3.67 -10.07 5.07
N ILE A 194 4.32 -11.19 4.84
CA ILE A 194 5.04 -11.48 3.59
C ILE A 194 4.46 -12.74 2.96
N PRO A 195 4.06 -12.71 1.67
CA PRO A 195 3.58 -13.90 0.97
C PRO A 195 4.73 -14.85 0.66
N ASP A 196 4.49 -16.17 0.77
CA ASP A 196 5.41 -17.19 0.28
C ASP A 196 4.88 -17.80 -1.01
N TYR A 197 5.43 -17.37 -2.13
CA TYR A 197 5.04 -17.84 -3.46
C TYR A 197 5.47 -19.28 -3.74
N ALA A 198 4.78 -19.94 -4.67
CA ALA A 198 5.12 -21.30 -5.09
C ALA A 198 6.52 -21.37 -5.73
N GLY A 199 7.49 -21.87 -4.99
CA GLY A 199 8.90 -21.97 -5.36
C GLY A 199 9.29 -23.36 -5.88
N ASN A 200 10.47 -23.83 -5.46
CA ASN A 200 11.05 -25.14 -5.75
C ASN A 200 10.73 -26.19 -4.67
N ASN A 201 9.85 -25.87 -3.72
CA ASN A 201 9.43 -26.71 -2.59
C ASN A 201 10.59 -27.16 -1.66
N MET A 202 11.70 -26.43 -1.64
CA MET A 202 12.82 -26.73 -0.73
C MET A 202 12.58 -26.22 0.69
N PHE A 203 11.73 -25.20 0.88
CA PHE A 203 11.31 -24.62 2.17
C PHE A 203 12.44 -24.28 3.17
N ASN A 204 13.68 -24.09 2.69
CA ASN A 204 14.82 -23.89 3.58
C ASN A 204 14.61 -22.77 4.60
N SER A 205 14.26 -21.56 4.15
CA SER A 205 14.02 -20.43 5.07
C SER A 205 12.83 -20.67 5.98
N LEU A 206 11.73 -21.27 5.48
CA LEU A 206 10.56 -21.58 6.30
C LEU A 206 10.87 -22.70 7.31
N GLY A 207 11.61 -23.75 6.90
CA GLY A 207 12.07 -24.79 7.81
C GLY A 207 13.02 -24.26 8.91
N ASN A 208 13.86 -23.28 8.57
CA ASN A 208 14.67 -22.57 9.54
C ASN A 208 13.81 -21.80 10.55
N PHE A 209 12.76 -21.09 10.09
CA PHE A 209 11.83 -20.36 10.97
C PHE A 209 11.09 -21.27 11.97
N GLU A 210 10.71 -22.47 11.53
CA GLU A 210 10.11 -23.46 12.43
C GLU A 210 11.09 -23.99 13.49
N SER A 211 12.36 -24.15 13.10
CA SER A 211 13.38 -24.71 13.99
C SER A 211 14.04 -23.65 14.89
N PHE A 212 14.12 -22.42 14.40
CA PHE A 212 14.75 -21.28 15.07
C PHE A 212 14.01 -20.00 14.66
N PRO A 213 13.02 -19.55 15.45
CA PRO A 213 12.11 -18.46 15.08
C PRO A 213 12.75 -17.07 15.21
N HIS A 214 13.90 -16.88 14.59
CA HIS A 214 14.61 -15.61 14.45
C HIS A 214 14.98 -15.40 12.99
N ALA A 215 14.80 -14.18 12.51
CA ALA A 215 15.12 -13.82 11.13
C ALA A 215 15.66 -12.39 11.03
N GLY A 216 16.39 -12.14 9.95
CA GLY A 216 16.83 -10.81 9.56
C GLY A 216 16.29 -10.46 8.18
N LEU A 217 15.85 -9.22 8.01
CA LEU A 217 15.40 -8.69 6.72
C LEU A 217 16.30 -7.54 6.29
N ALA A 218 16.51 -7.41 4.97
CA ALA A 218 17.23 -6.28 4.40
C ALA A 218 16.49 -5.73 3.18
N PHE A 219 16.19 -4.43 3.23
CA PHE A 219 15.58 -3.66 2.16
C PHE A 219 16.63 -2.69 1.60
N VAL A 220 16.90 -2.79 0.31
CA VAL A 220 17.83 -1.91 -0.39
C VAL A 220 17.06 -0.83 -1.11
N ASP A 221 17.39 0.42 -0.81
CA ASP A 221 16.99 1.54 -1.63
C ASP A 221 18.02 1.69 -2.77
N PHE A 222 17.67 1.17 -3.92
CA PHE A 222 18.54 1.14 -5.10
C PHE A 222 18.77 2.53 -5.70
N GLU A 223 17.89 3.49 -5.44
CA GLU A 223 17.98 4.86 -5.97
C GLU A 223 18.86 5.74 -5.08
N GLN A 224 18.60 5.70 -3.77
CA GLN A 224 19.31 6.54 -2.80
C GLN A 224 20.59 5.90 -2.27
N GLY A 225 20.79 4.60 -2.50
CA GLY A 225 21.97 3.87 -2.00
C GLY A 225 21.93 3.68 -0.48
N ARG A 226 20.75 3.42 0.08
CA ARG A 226 20.54 3.17 1.52
C ARG A 226 20.16 1.71 1.76
N LEU A 227 20.40 1.26 2.99
CA LEU A 227 20.08 -0.07 3.48
C LEU A 227 19.29 0.02 4.78
N LEU A 228 18.11 -0.58 4.81
CA LEU A 228 17.34 -0.81 6.04
C LEU A 228 17.42 -2.29 6.39
N GLN A 229 17.97 -2.58 7.56
CA GLN A 229 18.11 -3.92 8.13
C GLN A 229 17.15 -4.06 9.32
N LEU A 230 16.43 -5.16 9.39
CA LEU A 230 15.54 -5.50 10.50
C LEU A 230 15.97 -6.84 11.10
N THR A 231 15.80 -6.99 12.41
CA THR A 231 15.83 -8.28 13.08
C THR A 231 14.55 -8.50 13.86
N GLY A 232 14.09 -9.75 13.97
CA GLY A 232 12.82 -10.04 14.63
C GLY A 232 12.39 -11.49 14.51
N ARG A 233 11.12 -11.74 14.80
CA ARG A 233 10.53 -13.08 14.89
C ARG A 233 9.56 -13.38 13.75
N PRO A 234 9.83 -14.42 12.95
CA PRO A 234 8.91 -14.91 11.95
C PRO A 234 7.89 -15.89 12.55
N VAL A 235 6.64 -15.83 12.10
CA VAL A 235 5.56 -16.80 12.37
C VAL A 235 4.95 -17.24 11.05
N ILE A 236 4.93 -18.55 10.77
CA ILE A 236 4.44 -19.08 9.50
C ILE A 236 2.95 -19.41 9.60
N HIS A 237 2.23 -19.07 8.54
CA HIS A 237 0.84 -19.42 8.33
C HIS A 237 0.71 -20.28 7.07
N TRP A 238 0.38 -21.55 7.24
CA TRP A 238 0.42 -22.53 6.16
C TRP A 238 -0.81 -22.54 5.28
N ASP A 239 -1.96 -22.12 5.81
CA ASP A 239 -3.26 -22.27 5.14
C ASP A 239 -4.17 -21.05 5.46
N ILE A 240 -3.81 -19.89 4.95
CA ILE A 240 -4.68 -18.72 5.04
C ILE A 240 -5.47 -18.57 3.74
N ALA A 241 -6.75 -18.23 3.86
CA ALA A 241 -7.56 -17.84 2.71
C ALA A 241 -6.89 -16.67 1.95
N ASP A 242 -6.67 -16.84 0.66
CA ASP A 242 -6.01 -15.89 -0.22
C ASP A 242 -6.92 -15.50 -1.39
N PRO A 243 -8.04 -14.81 -1.11
CA PRO A 243 -9.04 -14.46 -2.13
C PRO A 243 -8.48 -13.53 -3.21
N ASP A 244 -7.43 -12.77 -2.91
CA ASP A 244 -6.78 -11.87 -3.88
C ASP A 244 -5.66 -12.52 -4.67
N GLY A 245 -5.37 -13.80 -4.44
CA GLY A 245 -4.27 -14.50 -5.11
C GLY A 245 -2.88 -13.94 -4.79
N ARG A 246 -2.71 -13.27 -3.64
CA ARG A 246 -1.45 -12.63 -3.23
C ARG A 246 -0.29 -13.61 -3.11
N THR A 247 -0.58 -14.85 -2.74
CA THR A 247 0.41 -15.93 -2.62
C THR A 247 0.61 -16.69 -3.92
N GLY A 248 -0.15 -16.37 -4.97
CA GLY A 248 -0.15 -17.14 -6.22
C GLY A 248 -0.71 -18.56 -6.05
N GLY A 249 -1.66 -18.72 -5.13
CA GLY A 249 -2.35 -19.99 -4.86
C GLY A 249 -1.61 -20.90 -3.86
N SER A 250 -0.55 -20.43 -3.21
CA SER A 250 0.13 -21.25 -2.19
C SER A 250 -0.60 -21.24 -0.85
N GLY A 251 -1.45 -20.24 -0.57
CA GLY A 251 -2.12 -20.03 0.72
C GLY A 251 -1.18 -19.75 1.89
N ARG A 252 0.12 -19.52 1.61
CA ARG A 252 1.14 -19.36 2.65
C ARG A 252 1.57 -17.92 2.79
N PHE A 253 1.59 -17.48 4.04
CA PHE A 253 2.18 -16.22 4.47
C PHE A 253 3.11 -16.48 5.66
N TRP A 254 3.94 -15.54 5.95
CA TRP A 254 4.63 -15.46 7.23
C TRP A 254 4.62 -14.03 7.73
N ASP A 255 4.33 -13.89 9.01
CA ASP A 255 4.34 -12.62 9.70
C ASP A 255 5.72 -12.43 10.34
N PHE A 256 6.19 -11.20 10.39
CA PHE A 256 7.49 -10.85 10.95
C PHE A 256 7.31 -9.70 11.93
N GLU A 257 7.46 -10.00 13.21
CA GLU A 257 7.45 -9.01 14.28
C GLU A 257 8.84 -8.38 14.39
N VAL A 258 8.93 -7.07 14.15
CA VAL A 258 10.21 -6.33 14.18
C VAL A 258 10.60 -6.06 15.61
N GLU A 259 11.77 -6.54 16.03
CA GLU A 259 12.37 -6.29 17.35
C GLU A 259 13.32 -5.09 17.33
N ALA A 260 14.10 -4.96 16.24
CA ALA A 260 15.00 -3.82 16.06
C ALA A 260 15.27 -3.57 14.57
N TRP A 261 15.67 -2.35 14.27
CA TRP A 261 16.08 -1.94 12.94
C TRP A 261 17.37 -1.12 12.98
N ARG A 262 18.04 -1.11 11.84
CA ARG A 262 19.21 -0.30 11.55
C ARG A 262 19.14 0.23 10.12
N GLU A 263 19.40 1.52 9.95
CA GLU A 263 19.55 2.16 8.63
C GLU A 263 20.98 2.65 8.45
N SER A 264 21.52 2.49 7.22
CA SER A 264 22.84 2.99 6.86
C SER A 264 22.93 3.26 5.36
N ALA A 265 23.97 3.99 4.94
CA ALA A 265 24.36 4.03 3.54
C ALA A 265 24.94 2.68 3.09
N LEU A 266 24.79 2.36 1.80
CA LEU A 266 25.54 1.27 1.17
C LEU A 266 27.02 1.62 1.01
N ALA A 267 27.89 0.63 1.13
CA ALA A 267 29.35 0.83 1.08
C ALA A 267 29.87 1.37 -0.26
N LEU A 268 29.19 1.04 -1.33
CA LEU A 268 29.48 1.50 -2.68
C LEU A 268 28.20 1.97 -3.34
N ARG A 269 28.18 3.18 -3.83
CA ARG A 269 27.04 3.71 -4.57
C ARG A 269 27.11 3.26 -6.01
N LEU A 270 26.28 2.28 -6.36
CA LEU A 270 26.05 1.83 -7.72
C LEU A 270 24.84 2.55 -8.32
N GLU A 271 24.87 2.78 -9.62
CA GLU A 271 23.68 3.23 -10.37
C GLU A 271 22.89 1.99 -10.81
N TRP A 272 21.63 1.94 -10.44
CA TRP A 272 20.74 0.83 -10.75
C TRP A 272 19.65 1.26 -11.71
N GLU A 273 19.53 0.55 -12.80
CA GLU A 273 18.49 0.71 -13.81
C GLU A 273 17.47 -0.44 -13.67
N PHE A 274 16.23 -0.10 -13.31
CA PHE A 274 15.14 -1.06 -13.30
C PHE A 274 14.79 -1.46 -14.74
N LEU A 275 14.66 -2.77 -15.00
CA LEU A 275 14.32 -3.31 -16.31
C LEU A 275 12.89 -3.81 -16.38
N ASP A 276 12.56 -4.82 -15.59
CA ASP A 276 11.22 -5.40 -15.55
C ASP A 276 10.96 -6.22 -14.28
N TYR A 277 9.68 -6.41 -14.01
CA TYR A 277 9.21 -7.36 -13.00
C TYR A 277 9.33 -8.80 -13.50
N SER A 278 9.49 -9.76 -12.58
CA SER A 278 9.44 -11.18 -12.93
C SER A 278 8.08 -11.53 -13.57
N PRO A 279 8.06 -12.18 -14.75
CA PRO A 279 6.82 -12.60 -15.38
C PRO A 279 6.08 -13.71 -14.60
N LEU A 280 6.73 -14.28 -13.59
CA LEU A 280 6.19 -15.34 -12.74
C LEU A 280 5.59 -14.82 -11.44
N LEU A 281 5.56 -13.49 -11.25
CA LEU A 281 4.82 -12.91 -10.12
C LEU A 281 3.36 -13.33 -10.23
N PRO A 282 2.70 -13.66 -9.09
CA PRO A 282 1.28 -13.88 -9.10
C PRO A 282 0.58 -12.73 -9.80
N GLN A 283 -0.35 -13.07 -10.69
CA GLN A 283 -1.32 -12.09 -11.12
C GLN A 283 -2.19 -11.82 -9.90
N GLN A 284 -1.86 -10.76 -9.20
CA GLN A 284 -2.79 -10.26 -8.20
C GLN A 284 -4.07 -9.96 -8.96
N THR A 285 -5.18 -10.49 -8.49
CA THR A 285 -6.51 -10.17 -9.01
C THR A 285 -6.92 -8.74 -8.59
N HIS A 286 -5.97 -7.82 -8.65
CA HIS A 286 -6.31 -6.41 -8.78
C HIS A 286 -6.85 -6.27 -10.20
N SER A 287 -8.08 -5.86 -10.34
CA SER A 287 -8.61 -5.48 -11.65
C SER A 287 -7.59 -4.51 -12.25
N ALA A 288 -7.28 -4.67 -13.54
CA ALA A 288 -6.42 -3.72 -14.23
C ALA A 288 -7.02 -2.32 -14.02
N GLY A 289 -6.37 -1.52 -13.14
CA GLY A 289 -6.93 -0.23 -12.72
C GLY A 289 -7.02 0.02 -11.20
N ASP A 290 -6.72 -0.95 -10.33
CA ASP A 290 -6.70 -0.69 -8.88
C ASP A 290 -5.52 0.20 -8.50
N LEU A 291 -5.80 1.17 -7.63
CA LEU A 291 -4.84 2.15 -7.12
C LEU A 291 -4.40 1.74 -5.71
N VAL A 292 -3.11 1.81 -5.45
CA VAL A 292 -2.57 1.78 -4.09
C VAL A 292 -2.35 3.22 -3.65
N LEU A 293 -3.12 3.67 -2.68
CA LEU A 293 -3.08 5.03 -2.17
C LEU A 293 -2.46 5.05 -0.77
N GLN A 294 -1.55 5.98 -0.54
CA GLN A 294 -1.01 6.25 0.80
C GLN A 294 -1.79 7.38 1.46
N VAL A 295 -2.17 7.20 2.70
CA VAL A 295 -2.73 8.26 3.54
C VAL A 295 -1.62 9.25 3.90
N ALA A 296 -1.55 10.36 3.19
CA ALA A 296 -0.54 11.40 3.43
C ALA A 296 -0.85 12.21 4.69
N GLU A 297 -2.12 12.61 4.85
CA GLU A 297 -2.57 13.47 5.95
C GLU A 297 -3.98 13.08 6.39
N ILE A 298 -4.26 13.28 7.69
CA ILE A 298 -5.60 13.13 8.27
C ILE A 298 -5.94 14.42 9.03
N HIS A 299 -7.08 15.00 8.70
CA HIS A 299 -7.57 16.23 9.30
C HIS A 299 -8.92 16.02 9.96
N GLN A 300 -9.11 16.54 11.17
CA GLN A 300 -10.41 16.52 11.84
C GLN A 300 -11.21 17.76 11.41
N GLU A 301 -12.27 17.57 10.62
CA GLU A 301 -13.13 18.66 10.14
C GLU A 301 -14.24 19.03 11.13
N THR A 302 -14.86 18.02 11.72
CA THR A 302 -15.84 18.15 12.80
C THR A 302 -15.67 16.98 13.77
N ASP A 303 -16.35 16.94 14.90
CA ASP A 303 -16.26 15.83 15.86
C ASP A 303 -16.50 14.45 15.22
N ARG A 304 -17.22 14.42 14.08
CA ARG A 304 -17.60 13.19 13.41
C ARG A 304 -17.07 13.03 12.01
N ILE A 305 -16.41 14.02 11.44
CA ILE A 305 -15.92 13.98 10.06
C ILE A 305 -14.41 14.14 10.06
N LYS A 306 -13.69 13.19 9.45
CA LYS A 306 -12.27 13.27 9.13
C LYS A 306 -12.06 13.41 7.63
N ARG A 307 -11.14 14.28 7.23
CA ARG A 307 -10.62 14.38 5.86
C ARG A 307 -9.32 13.60 5.77
N PHE A 308 -9.18 12.83 4.70
CA PHE A 308 -8.00 12.05 4.36
C PHE A 308 -7.45 12.58 3.04
N ARG A 309 -6.17 12.97 3.04
CA ARG A 309 -5.44 13.24 1.80
C ARG A 309 -4.69 11.99 1.39
N LEU A 310 -4.93 11.53 0.17
CA LEU A 310 -4.44 10.28 -0.38
C LEU A 310 -3.54 10.59 -1.57
N ARG A 311 -2.33 10.04 -1.60
CA ARG A 311 -1.40 10.13 -2.74
C ARG A 311 -1.20 8.76 -3.35
N ALA A 312 -0.77 8.72 -4.60
CA ALA A 312 -0.30 7.47 -5.18
C ALA A 312 0.86 6.94 -4.34
N PHE A 313 0.84 5.65 -4.06
CA PHE A 313 1.84 5.01 -3.22
C PHE A 313 3.24 4.99 -3.87
N ASP A 314 3.29 4.95 -5.21
CA ASP A 314 4.49 4.93 -6.04
C ASP A 314 4.89 6.34 -6.55
N ASP A 315 4.34 7.40 -5.95
CA ASP A 315 4.50 8.79 -6.36
C ASP A 315 4.12 9.07 -7.84
N ALA A 316 3.42 8.13 -8.50
CA ALA A 316 2.91 8.33 -9.85
C ALA A 316 1.77 9.38 -9.85
N ALA A 317 1.54 10.00 -10.99
CA ALA A 317 0.37 10.86 -11.15
C ALA A 317 -0.91 10.02 -10.99
N LEU A 318 -1.84 10.52 -10.18
CA LEU A 318 -3.15 9.90 -10.00
C LEU A 318 -4.01 10.11 -11.26
N PRO A 319 -4.88 9.15 -11.58
CA PRO A 319 -5.87 9.31 -12.65
C PRO A 319 -6.72 10.56 -12.47
N THR A 320 -6.96 11.27 -13.55
CA THR A 320 -7.90 12.40 -13.57
C THR A 320 -9.33 11.92 -13.35
N PHE A 321 -10.16 12.77 -12.81
CA PHE A 321 -11.58 12.47 -12.58
C PHE A 321 -12.44 13.68 -12.94
N THR A 322 -13.74 13.49 -13.02
CA THR A 322 -14.71 14.57 -13.23
C THR A 322 -15.42 14.93 -11.92
N PRO A 323 -15.88 16.17 -11.74
CA PRO A 323 -16.56 16.62 -10.51
C PRO A 323 -17.75 15.71 -10.17
N GLY A 324 -17.88 15.33 -8.90
CA GLY A 324 -18.90 14.38 -8.44
C GLY A 324 -18.44 12.93 -8.39
N ALA A 325 -17.21 12.62 -8.85
CA ALA A 325 -16.67 11.27 -8.79
C ALA A 325 -16.42 10.78 -7.37
N HIS A 326 -16.40 9.45 -7.21
CA HIS A 326 -16.08 8.76 -5.98
C HIS A 326 -14.99 7.69 -6.17
N LEU A 327 -14.31 7.33 -5.08
CA LEU A 327 -13.34 6.25 -5.00
C LEU A 327 -13.99 5.00 -4.36
N PRO A 328 -13.94 3.83 -4.99
CA PRO A 328 -14.27 2.56 -4.35
C PRO A 328 -13.08 2.08 -3.51
N VAL A 329 -13.09 2.37 -2.21
CA VAL A 329 -12.01 2.03 -1.27
C VAL A 329 -12.29 0.66 -0.63
N THR A 330 -11.32 -0.23 -0.70
CA THR A 330 -11.36 -1.55 -0.04
C THR A 330 -10.69 -1.46 1.33
N LEU A 331 -11.41 -1.86 2.36
CA LEU A 331 -10.97 -1.84 3.76
C LEU A 331 -10.95 -3.27 4.30
N GLU A 332 -9.95 -3.61 5.07
CA GLU A 332 -9.89 -4.83 5.84
C GLU A 332 -10.20 -4.49 7.30
N LEU A 333 -11.36 -4.96 7.79
CA LEU A 333 -11.81 -4.69 9.14
C LEU A 333 -11.04 -5.54 10.16
N GLU A 334 -11.09 -5.17 11.44
CA GLU A 334 -10.46 -5.94 12.54
C GLU A 334 -10.95 -7.40 12.62
N THR A 335 -12.11 -7.68 12.07
CA THR A 335 -12.66 -9.04 11.95
C THR A 335 -12.00 -9.87 10.85
N GLY A 336 -11.11 -9.29 10.05
CA GLY A 336 -10.56 -9.88 8.83
C GLY A 336 -11.52 -9.82 7.63
N GLU A 337 -12.71 -9.28 7.80
CA GLU A 337 -13.67 -9.08 6.71
C GLU A 337 -13.21 -7.94 5.80
N ARG A 338 -13.23 -8.17 4.49
CA ARG A 338 -13.00 -7.14 3.48
C ARG A 338 -14.30 -6.53 3.01
N VAL A 339 -14.33 -5.21 3.08
CA VAL A 339 -15.51 -4.42 2.69
C VAL A 339 -15.10 -3.34 1.70
N GLN A 340 -15.86 -3.15 0.64
CA GLN A 340 -15.70 -2.02 -0.24
C GLN A 340 -16.66 -0.90 0.17
N ARG A 341 -16.15 0.34 0.17
CA ARG A 341 -16.92 1.56 0.47
C ARG A 341 -16.58 2.64 -0.55
N HIS A 342 -17.59 3.39 -0.91
CA HIS A 342 -17.47 4.47 -1.90
C HIS A 342 -17.41 5.81 -1.17
N TYR A 343 -16.37 6.60 -1.45
CA TYR A 343 -16.17 7.93 -0.87
C TYR A 343 -16.01 8.96 -1.98
N SER A 344 -16.85 9.97 -1.99
CA SER A 344 -16.77 11.05 -2.99
C SER A 344 -15.43 11.77 -2.86
N ILE A 345 -14.80 12.06 -4.00
CA ILE A 345 -13.58 12.85 -4.07
C ILE A 345 -13.98 14.33 -3.96
N LEU A 346 -13.35 15.02 -3.03
CA LEU A 346 -13.63 16.44 -2.76
C LEU A 346 -12.51 17.38 -3.24
N SER A 347 -11.33 16.85 -3.63
CA SER A 347 -10.26 17.64 -4.25
C SER A 347 -10.66 18.21 -5.61
N ALA A 348 -9.85 19.14 -6.13
CA ALA A 348 -10.07 19.67 -7.47
C ALA A 348 -9.84 18.56 -8.52
N PRO A 349 -10.65 18.48 -9.58
CA PRO A 349 -10.53 17.40 -10.57
C PRO A 349 -9.23 17.36 -11.36
N ASP A 350 -8.53 18.50 -11.46
CA ASP A 350 -7.23 18.66 -12.10
C ASP A 350 -6.04 18.36 -11.17
N ALA A 351 -6.28 18.14 -9.88
CA ALA A 351 -5.25 17.70 -8.95
C ALA A 351 -4.85 16.24 -9.25
N THR A 352 -3.64 16.04 -9.75
CA THR A 352 -3.11 14.71 -10.11
C THR A 352 -2.12 14.16 -9.10
N ASP A 353 -1.76 14.94 -8.09
CA ASP A 353 -0.80 14.59 -7.04
C ASP A 353 -1.45 14.05 -5.76
N TYR A 354 -2.75 14.30 -5.57
CA TYR A 354 -3.52 13.77 -4.45
C TYR A 354 -5.03 13.72 -4.69
N TYR A 355 -5.70 12.81 -4.02
CA TYR A 355 -7.14 12.85 -3.79
C TYR A 355 -7.44 13.25 -2.36
N GLU A 356 -8.56 13.91 -2.13
CA GLU A 356 -9.12 14.10 -0.79
C GLU A 356 -10.48 13.42 -0.71
N ILE A 357 -10.70 12.66 0.36
CA ILE A 357 -12.00 12.11 0.72
C ILE A 357 -12.35 12.55 2.14
N ALA A 358 -13.63 12.66 2.46
CA ALA A 358 -14.07 12.89 3.84
C ALA A 358 -15.05 11.82 4.28
N VAL A 359 -14.87 11.38 5.51
CA VAL A 359 -15.58 10.24 6.08
C VAL A 359 -16.32 10.65 7.34
N LEU A 360 -17.63 10.45 7.33
CA LEU A 360 -18.48 10.60 8.51
C LEU A 360 -18.39 9.33 9.35
N ASN A 361 -18.08 9.44 10.64
CA ASN A 361 -18.14 8.31 11.58
C ASN A 361 -19.58 7.86 11.81
N GLU A 362 -19.95 6.75 11.20
CA GLU A 362 -21.27 6.12 11.32
C GLU A 362 -21.27 5.06 12.43
N THR A 363 -21.71 5.42 13.62
CA THR A 363 -21.71 4.54 14.80
C THR A 363 -22.59 3.29 14.65
N ARG A 364 -23.62 3.36 13.78
CA ARG A 364 -24.54 2.25 13.45
C ARG A 364 -24.26 1.62 12.09
N GLY A 365 -23.15 1.98 11.45
CA GLY A 365 -22.76 1.49 10.13
C GLY A 365 -22.13 0.07 10.18
N ARG A 366 -21.79 -0.45 8.99
CA ARG A 366 -21.16 -1.76 8.79
C ARG A 366 -19.62 -1.73 9.00
N GLY A 367 -19.10 -0.95 9.93
CA GLY A 367 -17.71 -0.96 10.39
C GLY A 367 -16.71 -0.13 9.57
N GLY A 368 -16.90 0.07 8.25
CA GLY A 368 -15.90 0.72 7.40
C GLY A 368 -15.52 2.16 7.82
N SER A 369 -16.50 3.01 8.09
CA SER A 369 -16.23 4.40 8.54
C SER A 369 -15.57 4.44 9.92
N ARG A 370 -15.93 3.52 10.80
CA ARG A 370 -15.30 3.36 12.12
C ARG A 370 -13.82 2.95 11.96
N HIS A 371 -13.54 1.97 11.12
CA HIS A 371 -12.18 1.53 10.82
C HIS A 371 -11.30 2.69 10.33
N LEU A 372 -11.80 3.51 9.39
CA LEU A 372 -11.07 4.69 8.92
C LEU A 372 -10.84 5.72 10.04
N HIS A 373 -11.77 5.87 10.99
CA HIS A 373 -11.62 6.80 12.09
C HIS A 373 -10.70 6.31 13.21
N GLU A 374 -10.75 5.03 13.54
CA GLU A 374 -10.10 4.49 14.75
C GLU A 374 -8.75 3.82 14.43
N SER A 375 -8.65 3.12 13.28
CA SER A 375 -7.51 2.27 12.97
C SER A 375 -6.54 2.87 11.95
N VAL A 376 -7.04 3.62 10.94
CA VAL A 376 -6.19 4.18 9.87
C VAL A 376 -5.40 5.40 10.34
N ARG A 377 -4.12 5.43 9.97
CA ARG A 377 -3.15 6.49 10.33
C ARG A 377 -2.49 7.07 9.08
N ALA A 378 -1.87 8.25 9.21
CA ALA A 378 -0.98 8.78 8.19
C ALA A 378 0.19 7.80 7.96
N GLY A 379 0.51 7.54 6.70
CA GLY A 379 1.47 6.54 6.25
C GLY A 379 0.86 5.20 5.86
N ASP A 380 -0.38 4.89 6.26
CA ASP A 380 -1.05 3.65 5.91
C ASP A 380 -1.44 3.62 4.43
N GLN A 381 -1.60 2.40 3.90
CA GLN A 381 -2.04 2.18 2.54
C GLN A 381 -3.53 1.84 2.49
N LEU A 382 -4.19 2.36 1.48
CA LEU A 382 -5.58 2.01 1.15
C LEU A 382 -5.62 1.50 -0.29
N MET A 383 -6.30 0.39 -0.50
CA MET A 383 -6.60 -0.11 -1.84
C MET A 383 -7.84 0.59 -2.37
N SER A 384 -7.79 1.06 -3.59
CA SER A 384 -8.90 1.73 -4.25
C SER A 384 -9.01 1.31 -5.71
N GLY A 385 -10.21 1.21 -6.23
CA GLY A 385 -10.41 1.18 -7.68
C GLY A 385 -10.23 2.58 -8.30
N GLN A 386 -10.32 2.65 -9.61
CA GLN A 386 -10.32 3.91 -10.35
C GLN A 386 -11.50 4.80 -9.95
N PRO A 387 -11.34 6.14 -9.99
CA PRO A 387 -12.45 7.06 -9.82
C PRO A 387 -13.62 6.74 -10.76
N ARG A 388 -14.82 6.72 -10.22
CA ARG A 388 -16.06 6.52 -10.99
C ARG A 388 -16.98 7.70 -10.76
N ASN A 389 -17.70 8.12 -11.79
CA ASN A 389 -18.64 9.23 -11.67
C ASN A 389 -20.04 8.83 -12.10
N GLU A 390 -20.95 8.82 -11.14
CA GLU A 390 -22.39 8.60 -11.34
C GLU A 390 -23.21 9.87 -11.05
N PHE A 391 -22.52 10.96 -10.72
CA PHE A 391 -23.10 12.25 -10.37
C PHE A 391 -22.35 13.43 -11.04
N PRO A 392 -22.24 13.44 -12.39
CA PRO A 392 -21.46 14.45 -13.11
C PRO A 392 -22.18 15.80 -13.19
N LEU A 393 -21.41 16.87 -13.34
CA LEU A 393 -21.95 18.16 -13.79
C LEU A 393 -22.41 18.06 -15.25
N ALA A 394 -23.52 18.71 -15.56
CA ALA A 394 -24.01 18.81 -16.93
C ALA A 394 -23.25 19.91 -17.69
N ASP A 395 -22.76 19.57 -18.87
CA ASP A 395 -22.01 20.51 -19.73
C ASP A 395 -22.88 21.71 -20.21
N THR A 396 -24.21 21.55 -20.18
CA THR A 396 -25.20 22.55 -20.62
C THR A 396 -25.61 23.52 -19.51
N ALA A 397 -25.11 23.34 -18.26
CA ALA A 397 -25.50 24.19 -17.14
C ALA A 397 -24.87 25.58 -17.23
N GLU A 398 -25.72 26.62 -17.40
CA GLU A 398 -25.33 28.03 -17.29
C GLU A 398 -25.26 28.50 -15.82
N HIS A 399 -26.13 27.93 -14.98
CA HIS A 399 -26.16 28.16 -13.54
C HIS A 399 -26.43 26.85 -12.79
N SER A 400 -25.74 26.65 -11.66
CA SER A 400 -25.87 25.47 -10.82
C SER A 400 -26.40 25.81 -9.44
N ILE A 401 -27.54 25.25 -9.07
CA ILE A 401 -28.11 25.28 -7.71
C ILE A 401 -27.64 24.02 -7.00
N LEU A 402 -26.73 24.18 -6.02
CA LEU A 402 -26.11 23.08 -5.30
C LEU A 402 -26.74 22.96 -3.91
N ILE A 403 -27.27 21.78 -3.58
CA ILE A 403 -27.97 21.52 -2.32
C ILE A 403 -27.30 20.37 -1.58
N ALA A 404 -26.73 20.66 -0.40
CA ALA A 404 -26.01 19.68 0.41
C ALA A 404 -26.64 19.44 1.77
N GLY A 405 -26.60 18.19 2.25
CA GLY A 405 -27.01 17.81 3.59
C GLY A 405 -25.94 16.96 4.31
N GLY A 406 -25.38 17.50 5.41
CA GLY A 406 -24.34 16.80 6.18
C GLY A 406 -23.13 16.42 5.34
N ILE A 407 -22.75 15.11 5.35
CA ILE A 407 -21.60 14.62 4.56
C ILE A 407 -21.83 14.65 3.05
N GLY A 408 -23.06 14.87 2.57
CA GLY A 408 -23.35 15.07 1.15
C GLY A 408 -22.71 16.34 0.56
N ILE A 409 -22.03 17.14 1.36
CA ILE A 409 -21.19 18.24 0.88
C ILE A 409 -19.97 17.75 0.06
N THR A 410 -19.53 16.50 0.23
CA THR A 410 -18.30 16.02 -0.38
C THR A 410 -18.27 16.05 -1.91
N PRO A 411 -19.24 15.48 -2.66
CA PRO A 411 -19.24 15.62 -4.11
C PRO A 411 -19.50 17.06 -4.55
N ILE A 412 -20.32 17.78 -3.80
CA ILE A 412 -20.67 19.19 -4.07
C ILE A 412 -19.42 20.08 -3.97
N LEU A 413 -18.50 19.80 -3.05
CA LEU A 413 -17.26 20.58 -2.91
C LEU A 413 -16.34 20.42 -4.12
N SER A 414 -16.22 19.22 -4.68
CA SER A 414 -15.51 18.99 -5.96
C SER A 414 -16.17 19.76 -7.11
N MET A 415 -17.51 19.76 -7.18
CA MET A 415 -18.25 20.54 -8.16
C MET A 415 -18.00 22.04 -8.02
N LEU A 416 -18.03 22.57 -6.78
CA LEU A 416 -17.75 23.97 -6.51
C LEU A 416 -16.35 24.39 -6.96
N ARG A 417 -15.33 23.56 -6.71
CA ARG A 417 -13.94 23.79 -7.14
C ARG A 417 -13.85 23.87 -8.67
N SER A 418 -14.52 22.95 -9.37
CA SER A 418 -14.55 22.95 -10.83
C SER A 418 -15.30 24.18 -11.39
N LEU A 419 -16.47 24.49 -10.86
CA LEU A 419 -17.27 25.64 -11.30
C LEU A 419 -16.56 26.96 -11.05
N GLN A 420 -15.75 27.06 -9.97
CA GLN A 420 -14.91 28.23 -9.71
C GLN A 420 -13.80 28.35 -10.75
N ALA A 421 -13.06 27.26 -11.01
CA ALA A 421 -11.96 27.24 -11.99
C ALA A 421 -12.43 27.67 -13.39
N HIS A 422 -13.66 27.34 -13.78
CA HIS A 422 -14.26 27.71 -15.07
C HIS A 422 -15.11 28.99 -15.01
N SER A 423 -15.14 29.70 -13.88
CA SER A 423 -15.92 30.94 -13.67
C SER A 423 -17.43 30.78 -13.95
N GLN A 424 -17.97 29.57 -13.78
CA GLN A 424 -19.37 29.29 -14.00
C GLN A 424 -20.25 29.77 -12.84
N SER A 425 -21.48 30.17 -13.16
CA SER A 425 -22.45 30.67 -12.19
C SER A 425 -22.96 29.58 -11.28
N ARG A 426 -22.99 29.84 -9.98
CA ARG A 426 -23.38 28.85 -8.96
C ARG A 426 -23.87 29.47 -7.68
N GLU A 427 -24.71 28.75 -6.96
CA GLU A 427 -25.08 29.05 -5.57
C GLU A 427 -25.12 27.75 -4.75
N LEU A 428 -24.92 27.86 -3.46
CA LEU A 428 -24.91 26.72 -2.53
C LEU A 428 -25.89 26.91 -1.38
N HIS A 429 -26.69 25.88 -1.11
CA HIS A 429 -27.51 25.71 0.08
C HIS A 429 -27.01 24.48 0.85
N TYR A 430 -26.39 24.72 2.02
CA TYR A 430 -25.80 23.62 2.81
C TYR A 430 -26.44 23.54 4.19
N SER A 431 -27.02 22.38 4.53
CA SER A 431 -27.68 22.15 5.82
C SER A 431 -26.99 21.08 6.65
N ALA A 432 -26.95 21.31 7.97
CA ALA A 432 -26.60 20.32 8.96
C ALA A 432 -27.58 20.39 10.14
N ARG A 433 -27.39 19.54 11.14
CA ARG A 433 -28.18 19.61 12.36
C ARG A 433 -27.77 20.80 13.24
N ARG A 434 -26.46 21.00 13.39
CA ARG A 434 -25.84 22.05 14.21
C ARG A 434 -24.81 22.81 13.38
N TRP A 435 -24.47 24.01 13.81
CA TRP A 435 -23.40 24.80 13.20
C TRP A 435 -22.04 24.09 13.25
N SER A 436 -21.75 23.35 14.34
CA SER A 436 -20.54 22.55 14.48
C SER A 436 -20.45 21.34 13.55
N ASP A 437 -21.57 20.92 12.96
CA ASP A 437 -21.63 19.79 12.02
C ASP A 437 -21.39 20.23 10.56
N LEU A 438 -21.30 21.54 10.28
CA LEU A 438 -21.03 22.10 8.94
C LEU A 438 -19.53 22.00 8.63
N ALA A 439 -19.13 20.88 8.05
CA ALA A 439 -17.76 20.68 7.60
C ALA A 439 -17.40 21.61 6.43
N PHE A 440 -16.10 21.92 6.26
CA PHE A 440 -15.54 22.70 5.14
C PHE A 440 -16.11 24.13 4.98
N ARG A 441 -16.63 24.70 6.04
CA ARG A 441 -17.31 26.01 5.95
C ARG A 441 -16.40 27.10 5.37
N ARG A 442 -15.13 27.17 5.80
CA ARG A 442 -14.15 28.14 5.29
C ARG A 442 -13.86 27.92 3.81
N ASP A 443 -13.58 26.68 3.42
CA ASP A 443 -13.33 26.31 2.02
C ASP A 443 -14.51 26.74 1.14
N ILE A 444 -15.75 26.56 1.63
CA ILE A 444 -16.98 26.93 0.91
C ILE A 444 -17.13 28.45 0.80
N GLU A 445 -16.89 29.19 1.87
CA GLU A 445 -16.94 30.65 1.90
C GLU A 445 -15.93 31.25 0.88
N ASP A 446 -14.73 30.66 0.76
CA ASP A 446 -13.70 31.06 -0.22
C ASP A 446 -14.12 30.72 -1.67
N LEU A 447 -14.86 29.63 -1.89
CA LEU A 447 -15.27 29.17 -3.22
C LEU A 447 -16.52 29.87 -3.77
N VAL A 448 -17.46 30.23 -2.92
CA VAL A 448 -18.81 30.70 -3.32
C VAL A 448 -19.10 32.12 -2.82
N GLY A 449 -18.46 32.56 -1.74
CA GLY A 449 -18.71 33.88 -1.12
C GLY A 449 -20.15 34.04 -0.64
N ASP A 450 -20.74 35.21 -0.89
CA ASP A 450 -22.09 35.57 -0.44
C ASP A 450 -23.22 34.73 -1.06
N ARG A 451 -22.92 33.89 -2.04
CA ARG A 451 -23.90 32.95 -2.64
C ARG A 451 -23.96 31.61 -1.91
N ALA A 452 -23.22 31.42 -0.83
CA ALA A 452 -23.39 30.28 0.07
C ALA A 452 -24.40 30.59 1.17
N ARG A 453 -25.37 29.71 1.38
CA ARG A 453 -26.36 29.76 2.45
C ARG A 453 -26.23 28.54 3.34
N PHE A 454 -26.06 28.77 4.63
CA PHE A 454 -25.89 27.71 5.64
C PHE A 454 -27.12 27.62 6.53
N TYR A 455 -27.51 26.40 6.85
CA TYR A 455 -28.70 26.11 7.64
C TYR A 455 -28.38 25.11 8.77
N ALA A 456 -28.78 25.45 10.00
CA ALA A 456 -28.62 24.58 11.18
C ALA A 456 -30.00 24.24 11.75
N SER A 457 -30.55 23.08 11.38
CA SER A 457 -31.97 22.74 11.56
C SER A 457 -32.39 22.41 12.99
N GLN A 458 -31.44 22.17 13.92
CA GLN A 458 -31.67 21.83 15.33
C GLN A 458 -31.07 22.85 16.31
N GLU A 459 -30.47 23.93 15.82
CA GLU A 459 -29.99 25.02 16.68
C GLU A 459 -31.11 25.97 17.08
N PRO A 460 -31.05 26.53 18.31
CA PRO A 460 -31.93 27.64 18.71
C PRO A 460 -31.72 28.84 17.75
N GLY A 461 -32.78 29.31 17.12
CA GLY A 461 -32.71 30.35 16.09
C GLY A 461 -32.17 29.89 14.72
N GLY A 462 -31.90 28.62 14.54
CA GLY A 462 -31.51 28.05 13.27
C GLY A 462 -32.68 27.98 12.31
N SER A 463 -32.35 28.04 10.99
CA SER A 463 -33.34 27.96 9.92
C SER A 463 -33.26 26.63 9.17
N ARG A 464 -34.35 26.27 8.52
CA ARG A 464 -34.41 25.20 7.51
C ARG A 464 -34.37 25.79 6.11
N MET A 465 -33.89 25.03 5.15
CA MET A 465 -34.01 25.39 3.74
C MET A 465 -35.49 25.51 3.35
N ASP A 466 -35.85 26.63 2.75
CA ASP A 466 -37.11 26.78 2.05
C ASP A 466 -36.94 26.36 0.59
N LEU A 467 -37.10 25.05 0.34
CA LEU A 467 -36.89 24.47 -1.00
C LEU A 467 -37.90 24.99 -2.01
N GLN A 468 -39.11 25.34 -1.57
CA GLN A 468 -40.12 25.92 -2.46
C GLN A 468 -39.68 27.30 -2.96
N ALA A 469 -39.12 28.14 -2.09
CA ALA A 469 -38.60 29.45 -2.49
C ALA A 469 -37.33 29.33 -3.33
N ILE A 470 -36.38 28.41 -2.97
CA ILE A 470 -35.13 28.20 -3.70
C ILE A 470 -35.41 27.71 -5.14
N LEU A 471 -36.37 26.83 -5.33
CA LEU A 471 -36.66 26.18 -6.59
C LEU A 471 -37.88 26.79 -7.30
N SER A 472 -38.28 28.01 -6.95
CA SER A 472 -39.52 28.64 -7.45
C SER A 472 -39.50 29.06 -8.93
N GLN A 473 -38.29 29.16 -9.53
CA GLN A 473 -38.15 29.71 -10.89
C GLN A 473 -37.34 28.73 -11.77
N PRO A 474 -38.00 27.76 -12.43
CA PRO A 474 -37.33 26.90 -13.39
C PRO A 474 -36.87 27.70 -14.62
N ASP A 475 -35.61 27.42 -15.02
CA ASP A 475 -34.98 28.03 -16.20
C ASP A 475 -34.22 26.96 -16.98
N ALA A 476 -34.24 27.01 -18.31
CA ALA A 476 -33.65 25.98 -19.17
C ALA A 476 -32.12 25.82 -19.01
N GLY A 477 -31.41 26.90 -18.61
CA GLY A 477 -29.96 26.89 -18.37
C GLY A 477 -29.58 26.55 -16.93
N VAL A 478 -30.56 26.30 -16.04
CA VAL A 478 -30.30 26.05 -14.62
C VAL A 478 -30.40 24.57 -14.29
N HIS A 479 -29.37 24.01 -13.61
CA HIS A 479 -29.37 22.63 -13.15
C HIS A 479 -29.29 22.56 -11.62
N ILE A 480 -29.99 21.60 -11.02
CA ILE A 480 -30.08 21.35 -9.59
C ILE A 480 -29.25 20.11 -9.28
N TYR A 481 -28.32 20.23 -8.31
CA TYR A 481 -27.51 19.12 -7.82
C TYR A 481 -27.73 18.93 -6.31
N ALA A 482 -28.30 17.81 -5.90
CA ALA A 482 -28.61 17.56 -4.51
C ALA A 482 -27.92 16.31 -3.98
N CYS A 483 -27.19 16.43 -2.85
CA CYS A 483 -26.60 15.30 -2.16
C CYS A 483 -26.79 15.39 -0.65
N GLY A 484 -27.21 14.26 -0.03
CA GLY A 484 -27.45 14.22 1.40
C GLY A 484 -28.41 13.10 1.83
N PRO A 485 -28.97 13.20 3.05
CA PRO A 485 -29.92 12.21 3.56
C PRO A 485 -31.14 12.04 2.66
N ARG A 486 -31.66 10.81 2.56
CA ARG A 486 -32.83 10.46 1.74
C ARG A 486 -33.99 11.46 1.86
N ARG A 487 -34.29 11.88 3.09
CA ARG A 487 -35.34 12.89 3.35
C ARG A 487 -35.11 14.21 2.60
N LEU A 488 -33.85 14.71 2.58
CA LEU A 488 -33.52 15.92 1.84
C LEU A 488 -33.73 15.71 0.33
N ILE A 489 -33.21 14.62 -0.20
CA ILE A 489 -33.34 14.29 -1.61
C ILE A 489 -34.83 14.20 -2.05
N THR A 490 -35.64 13.51 -1.24
CA THR A 490 -37.11 13.45 -1.48
C THR A 490 -37.74 14.84 -1.49
N SER A 491 -37.42 15.67 -0.48
CA SER A 491 -37.98 17.04 -0.40
C SER A 491 -37.53 17.93 -1.57
N VAL A 492 -36.31 17.79 -2.08
CA VAL A 492 -35.82 18.52 -3.26
C VAL A 492 -36.60 18.06 -4.51
N ARG A 493 -36.77 16.74 -4.67
CA ARG A 493 -37.53 16.20 -5.80
C ARG A 493 -39.00 16.67 -5.82
N ASP A 494 -39.64 16.62 -4.66
CA ASP A 494 -41.03 17.05 -4.52
C ASP A 494 -41.16 18.55 -4.83
N ALA A 495 -40.31 19.40 -4.25
CA ALA A 495 -40.30 20.83 -4.50
C ALA A 495 -40.00 21.18 -5.97
N ALA A 496 -39.06 20.47 -6.62
CA ALA A 496 -38.75 20.66 -8.01
C ALA A 496 -39.94 20.25 -8.91
N ALA A 497 -40.57 19.10 -8.61
CA ALA A 497 -41.76 18.64 -9.35
C ALA A 497 -42.93 19.61 -9.22
N ASP A 498 -43.21 20.10 -7.98
CA ASP A 498 -44.29 21.08 -7.71
C ASP A 498 -44.09 22.40 -8.47
N ASN A 499 -42.82 22.79 -8.70
CA ASN A 499 -42.48 24.00 -9.45
C ASN A 499 -42.25 23.77 -10.95
N GLY A 500 -42.45 22.54 -11.44
CA GLY A 500 -42.41 22.23 -12.87
C GLY A 500 -41.01 22.11 -13.48
N TRP A 501 -39.97 21.76 -12.68
CA TRP A 501 -38.61 21.51 -13.18
C TRP A 501 -38.57 20.27 -14.07
N PRO A 502 -37.91 20.33 -15.24
CA PRO A 502 -37.66 19.17 -16.07
C PRO A 502 -36.75 18.14 -15.32
N THR A 503 -37.07 16.86 -15.47
CA THR A 503 -36.34 15.78 -14.77
C THR A 503 -34.85 15.75 -15.12
N GLU A 504 -34.49 16.09 -16.36
CA GLU A 504 -33.12 16.14 -16.88
C GLU A 504 -32.27 17.25 -16.27
N GLN A 505 -32.87 18.22 -15.62
CA GLN A 505 -32.16 19.30 -14.90
C GLN A 505 -31.96 18.99 -13.41
N ILE A 506 -32.47 17.85 -12.93
CA ILE A 506 -32.42 17.49 -11.51
C ILE A 506 -31.50 16.30 -11.33
N HIS A 507 -30.36 16.55 -10.69
CA HIS A 507 -29.34 15.55 -10.42
C HIS A 507 -29.23 15.31 -8.92
N PHE A 508 -29.13 14.05 -8.50
CA PHE A 508 -28.97 13.72 -7.08
C PHE A 508 -28.15 12.46 -6.84
N GLU A 509 -27.45 12.47 -5.72
CA GLU A 509 -26.74 11.32 -5.19
C GLU A 509 -27.15 11.07 -3.73
N SER A 510 -27.35 9.80 -3.35
CA SER A 510 -27.74 9.43 -1.99
C SER A 510 -26.75 8.43 -1.41
N PHE A 511 -26.17 8.74 -0.26
CA PHE A 511 -25.24 7.85 0.44
C PHE A 511 -26.00 6.86 1.34
N GLY A 512 -26.06 5.60 0.91
CA GLY A 512 -26.52 4.47 1.68
C GLY A 512 -27.99 4.56 2.13
N ALA A 513 -28.79 3.60 1.72
CA ALA A 513 -30.07 3.34 2.35
C ALA A 513 -29.85 2.24 3.42
N ALA A 514 -29.85 2.62 4.69
CA ALA A 514 -30.23 1.64 5.70
C ALA A 514 -31.69 1.23 5.41
N PRO A 515 -32.04 -0.08 5.43
CA PRO A 515 -33.41 -0.51 5.27
C PRO A 515 -34.30 0.22 6.25
N THR A 516 -35.42 0.75 5.74
CA THR A 516 -36.43 1.44 6.57
C THR A 516 -37.65 0.55 6.77
N ALA A 517 -38.48 0.88 7.75
CA ALA A 517 -39.74 0.18 7.97
C ALA A 517 -40.73 0.29 6.79
N GLU A 518 -40.48 1.20 5.86
CA GLU A 518 -41.29 1.43 4.66
C GLU A 518 -40.81 0.64 3.43
N ASP A 519 -39.59 0.05 3.51
CA ASP A 519 -39.05 -0.75 2.42
C ASP A 519 -39.84 -2.05 2.29
N ARG A 520 -40.17 -2.45 1.06
CA ARG A 520 -40.94 -3.65 0.76
C ARG A 520 -40.11 -4.60 -0.08
N ALA A 521 -40.35 -5.90 0.09
CA ALA A 521 -39.79 -6.88 -0.82
C ALA A 521 -40.23 -6.61 -2.26
N ILE A 522 -39.30 -6.69 -3.20
CA ILE A 522 -39.55 -6.51 -4.62
C ILE A 522 -39.22 -7.77 -5.40
N THR A 523 -39.88 -8.02 -6.50
CA THR A 523 -39.51 -9.11 -7.41
C THR A 523 -38.74 -8.52 -8.59
N VAL A 524 -37.53 -9.04 -8.80
CA VAL A 524 -36.66 -8.66 -9.94
C VAL A 524 -36.67 -9.81 -10.94
N ASN A 525 -37.04 -9.51 -12.18
CA ASN A 525 -36.97 -10.47 -13.27
C ASN A 525 -35.68 -10.25 -14.07
N LEU A 526 -34.81 -11.25 -14.06
CA LEU A 526 -33.54 -11.23 -14.80
C LEU A 526 -33.84 -11.56 -16.26
N ALA A 527 -33.88 -10.56 -17.11
CA ALA A 527 -34.28 -10.68 -18.51
C ALA A 527 -33.43 -11.65 -19.34
N ARG A 528 -32.14 -11.86 -18.95
CA ARG A 528 -31.19 -12.72 -19.67
C ARG A 528 -31.32 -14.19 -19.30
N SER A 529 -31.61 -14.51 -18.04
CA SER A 529 -31.77 -15.88 -17.52
C SER A 529 -33.22 -16.31 -17.40
N GLY A 530 -34.18 -15.37 -17.49
CA GLY A 530 -35.61 -15.62 -17.24
C GLY A 530 -35.95 -15.92 -15.78
N THR A 531 -35.00 -15.73 -14.86
CA THR A 531 -35.18 -16.05 -13.43
C THR A 531 -35.84 -14.88 -12.70
N ALA A 532 -36.87 -15.14 -11.91
CA ALA A 532 -37.45 -14.18 -10.98
C ALA A 532 -36.89 -14.38 -9.57
N LEU A 533 -36.34 -13.30 -8.98
CA LEU A 533 -35.79 -13.28 -7.63
C LEU A 533 -36.60 -12.33 -6.76
N THR A 534 -36.96 -12.77 -5.56
CA THR A 534 -37.54 -11.88 -4.55
C THR A 534 -36.44 -11.29 -3.69
N VAL A 535 -36.27 -9.97 -3.77
CA VAL A 535 -35.32 -9.21 -2.95
C VAL A 535 -36.05 -8.80 -1.67
N PRO A 536 -35.62 -9.29 -0.49
CA PRO A 536 -36.20 -8.89 0.79
C PRO A 536 -36.04 -7.38 1.04
N ALA A 537 -36.94 -6.79 1.82
CA ALA A 537 -36.87 -5.36 2.20
C ALA A 537 -35.55 -4.97 2.92
N THR A 538 -34.84 -5.94 3.48
CA THR A 538 -33.59 -5.76 4.24
C THR A 538 -32.32 -5.97 3.41
N GLN A 539 -32.44 -6.34 2.15
CA GLN A 539 -31.32 -6.67 1.26
C GLN A 539 -31.35 -5.79 0.01
N SER A 540 -30.18 -5.52 -0.57
CA SER A 540 -30.12 -4.93 -1.90
C SER A 540 -30.33 -6.00 -2.99
N ILE A 541 -30.64 -5.56 -4.21
CA ILE A 541 -30.72 -6.46 -5.38
C ILE A 541 -29.39 -7.22 -5.54
N LEU A 542 -28.27 -6.55 -5.31
CA LEU A 542 -26.94 -7.13 -5.44
C LEU A 542 -26.64 -8.19 -4.37
N ASP A 543 -27.11 -7.98 -3.15
CA ASP A 543 -26.94 -8.97 -2.05
C ASP A 543 -27.80 -10.23 -2.26
N THR A 544 -28.81 -10.14 -3.15
CA THR A 544 -29.73 -11.25 -3.44
C THR A 544 -29.33 -12.02 -4.72
N LEU A 545 -28.55 -11.40 -5.61
CA LEU A 545 -28.00 -12.01 -6.83
C LEU A 545 -26.79 -12.88 -6.52
#